data_c124b45fa88784b3130818578df51f1b
#
_entry.id   c124b45fa88784b3130818578df51f1b
#
_cell.length_a   1.000
_cell.length_b   1.000
_cell.length_c   1.000
_cell.angle_alpha   90.00
_cell.angle_beta   90.00
_cell.angle_gamma   90.00
#
_symmetry.space_group_name_H-M   'P 1'
#
loop_
_entity.id
_entity.type
_entity.pdbx_description
1 polymer ?
#
loop_
_entity_poly.entity_id
_entity_poly.type
_entity_poly.pdbx_seq_one_letter_code
_entity_poly.pdbx_strand_id
1 'polypeptide(L)'
;LPLTLNYAKSSAIVSESTPSAEMMQTSIGQGKTQITPMHLNMITCAIANDGVLMKPYVIDHVENDEGTVVKSFKASEYGRLMTEDESAILKQLMTDVVEEGTASKLRGLNYTAAGKTGSAEYNNIKGDSHAWFTGFAPAEDPEVCVTIIVEGAGSGGDYAVPIARRLFDAYFNQKE
;
A
#
# COMPACT_ATOMS: atom_id res chain seq x y z
N LEU A 1 -1.09 -6.39 -13.15
CA LEU A 1 -1.28 -4.95 -12.93
C LEU A 1 -1.48 -4.25 -14.27
N PRO A 2 -2.32 -3.20 -14.34
CA PRO A 2 -2.56 -2.43 -15.57
C PRO A 2 -1.45 -1.39 -15.82
N LEU A 3 -0.19 -1.82 -15.75
CA LEU A 3 0.98 -1.01 -16.01
C LEU A 3 1.58 -1.34 -17.37
N THR A 4 2.02 -0.32 -18.11
CA THR A 4 2.73 -0.46 -19.38
C THR A 4 4.24 -0.63 -19.20
N LEU A 5 4.76 -0.42 -17.98
CA LEU A 5 6.16 -0.61 -17.62
C LEU A 5 6.45 -2.06 -17.26
N ASN A 6 7.69 -2.51 -17.47
CA ASN A 6 8.13 -3.81 -16.96
C ASN A 6 8.16 -3.79 -15.42
N TYR A 7 7.54 -4.77 -14.80
CA TYR A 7 7.52 -4.92 -13.34
C TYR A 7 7.58 -6.40 -12.94
N ALA A 8 8.08 -6.67 -11.75
CA ALA A 8 8.02 -8.01 -11.16
C ALA A 8 6.56 -8.34 -10.80
N LYS A 9 6.15 -9.59 -11.04
CA LYS A 9 4.79 -10.04 -10.74
C LYS A 9 4.70 -10.57 -9.33
N SER A 10 3.63 -10.26 -8.65
CA SER A 10 3.21 -10.94 -7.42
C SER A 10 2.72 -12.35 -7.76
N SER A 11 2.86 -13.27 -6.81
CA SER A 11 2.34 -14.63 -6.93
C SER A 11 1.61 -15.07 -5.67
N ALA A 12 0.47 -15.73 -5.85
CA ALA A 12 -0.24 -16.43 -4.80
C ALA A 12 -0.46 -17.86 -5.30
N ILE A 13 0.21 -18.81 -4.66
CA ILE A 13 0.15 -20.23 -5.05
C ILE A 13 -0.77 -20.95 -4.07
N VAL A 14 -2.06 -20.97 -4.40
CA VAL A 14 -3.10 -21.66 -3.62
C VAL A 14 -3.93 -22.52 -4.57
N SER A 15 -4.18 -23.75 -4.19
CA SER A 15 -5.02 -24.72 -4.92
C SER A 15 -5.83 -25.57 -3.94
N GLU A 16 -6.77 -26.34 -4.44
CA GLU A 16 -7.55 -27.29 -3.62
C GLU A 16 -6.66 -28.33 -2.91
N SER A 17 -5.46 -28.62 -3.45
CA SER A 17 -4.49 -29.53 -2.86
C SER A 17 -3.50 -28.86 -1.91
N THR A 18 -3.61 -27.57 -1.65
CA THR A 18 -2.69 -26.85 -0.74
C THR A 18 -2.87 -27.38 0.69
N PRO A 19 -1.78 -27.83 1.36
CA PRO A 19 -1.86 -28.32 2.73
C PRO A 19 -2.42 -27.23 3.69
N SER A 20 -3.21 -27.66 4.68
CA SER A 20 -3.85 -26.74 5.64
C SER A 20 -2.85 -25.81 6.35
N ALA A 21 -1.66 -26.32 6.70
CA ALA A 21 -0.62 -25.51 7.34
C ALA A 21 -0.11 -24.39 6.41
N GLU A 22 0.04 -24.65 5.12
CA GLU A 22 0.44 -23.65 4.12
C GLU A 22 -0.70 -22.66 3.86
N MET A 23 -1.95 -23.13 3.85
CA MET A 23 -3.13 -22.26 3.76
C MET A 23 -3.20 -21.28 4.93
N MET A 24 -2.95 -21.76 6.16
CA MET A 24 -2.90 -20.93 7.36
C MET A 24 -1.79 -19.86 7.27
N GLN A 25 -0.60 -20.23 6.79
CA GLN A 25 0.48 -19.24 6.56
C GLN A 25 0.08 -18.20 5.52
N THR A 26 -0.50 -18.64 4.40
CA THR A 26 -0.96 -17.73 3.34
C THR A 26 -2.02 -16.75 3.85
N SER A 27 -2.93 -17.19 4.72
CA SER A 27 -4.01 -16.34 5.26
C SER A 27 -3.53 -15.20 6.14
N ILE A 28 -2.31 -15.28 6.67
CA ILE A 28 -1.66 -14.21 7.45
C ILE A 28 -0.57 -13.49 6.66
N GLY A 29 -0.48 -13.70 5.33
CA GLY A 29 0.49 -13.06 4.47
C GLY A 29 1.90 -13.63 4.53
N GLN A 30 2.03 -14.89 4.97
CA GLN A 30 3.28 -15.66 5.03
C GLN A 30 3.30 -16.79 4.00
N GLY A 31 4.31 -17.65 4.05
CA GLY A 31 4.42 -18.84 3.19
C GLY A 31 4.91 -18.50 1.79
N LYS A 32 4.27 -19.07 0.77
CA LYS A 32 4.69 -18.95 -0.64
C LYS A 32 4.09 -17.76 -1.38
N THR A 33 3.25 -16.97 -0.72
CA THR A 33 2.69 -15.75 -1.32
C THR A 33 3.77 -14.67 -1.40
N GLN A 34 3.94 -14.11 -2.58
CA GLN A 34 4.86 -13.00 -2.83
C GLN A 34 4.10 -11.83 -3.42
N ILE A 35 4.25 -10.67 -2.81
CA ILE A 35 3.66 -9.43 -3.28
C ILE A 35 4.74 -8.38 -3.53
N THR A 36 4.64 -7.67 -4.65
CA THR A 36 5.51 -6.53 -4.90
C THR A 36 4.98 -5.29 -4.18
N PRO A 37 5.85 -4.36 -3.74
CA PRO A 37 5.41 -3.10 -3.12
C PRO A 37 4.41 -2.33 -4.00
N MET A 38 4.65 -2.28 -5.32
CA MET A 38 3.73 -1.64 -6.27
C MET A 38 2.34 -2.28 -6.25
N HIS A 39 2.26 -3.62 -6.24
CA HIS A 39 0.96 -4.30 -6.22
C HIS A 39 0.22 -4.04 -4.91
N LEU A 40 0.92 -4.10 -3.77
CA LEU A 40 0.33 -3.81 -2.48
C LEU A 40 -0.14 -2.34 -2.41
N ASN A 41 0.66 -1.40 -2.92
CA ASN A 41 0.26 0.01 -3.00
C ASN A 41 -1.02 0.20 -3.83
N MET A 42 -1.14 -0.46 -4.97
CA MET A 42 -2.35 -0.38 -5.81
C MET A 42 -3.59 -0.93 -5.10
N ILE A 43 -3.46 -2.04 -4.35
CA ILE A 43 -4.57 -2.56 -3.53
C ILE A 43 -4.95 -1.54 -2.45
N THR A 44 -3.95 -0.95 -1.80
CA THR A 44 -4.17 0.07 -0.76
C THR A 44 -4.81 1.34 -1.35
N CYS A 45 -4.40 1.77 -2.55
CA CYS A 45 -5.07 2.86 -3.27
C CYS A 45 -6.54 2.52 -3.59
N ALA A 46 -6.85 1.28 -3.95
CA ALA A 46 -8.24 0.88 -4.19
C ALA A 46 -9.08 0.91 -2.90
N ILE A 47 -8.51 0.50 -1.76
CA ILE A 47 -9.17 0.66 -0.45
C ILE A 47 -9.41 2.15 -0.17
N ALA A 48 -8.40 3.00 -0.35
CA ALA A 48 -8.51 4.44 -0.15
C ALA A 48 -9.57 5.09 -1.06
N ASN A 49 -9.77 4.55 -2.27
CA ASN A 49 -10.68 5.03 -3.31
C ASN A 49 -11.97 4.20 -3.41
N ASP A 50 -12.61 3.92 -2.29
CA ASP A 50 -13.92 3.25 -2.16
C ASP A 50 -14.05 1.95 -2.95
N GLY A 51 -12.97 1.18 -2.99
CA GLY A 51 -12.87 -0.12 -3.65
C GLY A 51 -12.55 -0.07 -5.14
N VAL A 52 -12.35 1.11 -5.72
CA VAL A 52 -12.08 1.29 -7.14
C VAL A 52 -10.58 1.41 -7.40
N LEU A 53 -10.03 0.48 -8.19
CA LEU A 53 -8.66 0.55 -8.67
C LEU A 53 -8.57 1.43 -9.91
N MET A 54 -7.72 2.44 -9.84
CA MET A 54 -7.37 3.27 -11.00
C MET A 54 -6.16 2.70 -11.73
N LYS A 55 -6.07 2.95 -13.05
CA LYS A 55 -4.87 2.62 -13.82
C LYS A 55 -3.75 3.59 -13.45
N PRO A 56 -2.60 3.09 -12.96
CA PRO A 56 -1.48 3.96 -12.64
C PRO A 56 -0.86 4.51 -13.93
N TYR A 57 -0.44 5.76 -13.89
CA TYR A 57 0.34 6.41 -14.94
C TYR A 57 1.35 7.38 -14.32
N VAL A 58 2.43 7.65 -15.03
CA VAL A 58 3.53 8.52 -14.56
C VAL A 58 3.73 9.73 -15.45
N ILE A 59 3.02 9.80 -16.58
CA ILE A 59 3.08 10.91 -17.52
C ILE A 59 1.68 11.50 -17.59
N ASP A 60 1.53 12.76 -17.19
CA ASP A 60 0.27 13.49 -17.25
C ASP A 60 0.05 14.19 -18.60
N HIS A 61 1.14 14.70 -19.20
CA HIS A 61 1.08 15.30 -20.53
C HIS A 61 2.44 15.23 -21.27
N VAL A 62 2.41 15.54 -22.54
CA VAL A 62 3.57 15.73 -23.41
C VAL A 62 3.47 17.11 -24.04
N GLU A 63 4.55 17.89 -23.96
CA GLU A 63 4.69 19.20 -24.57
C GLU A 63 5.63 19.16 -25.78
N ASN A 64 5.47 20.08 -26.71
CA ASN A 64 6.45 20.36 -27.76
C ASN A 64 7.53 21.33 -27.22
N ASP A 65 8.54 21.62 -28.06
CA ASP A 65 9.65 22.50 -27.69
C ASP A 65 9.21 23.96 -27.39
N GLU A 66 8.00 24.32 -27.78
CA GLU A 66 7.38 25.65 -27.52
C GLU A 66 6.55 25.67 -26.22
N GLY A 67 6.49 24.56 -25.46
CA GLY A 67 5.72 24.43 -24.23
C GLY A 67 4.20 24.21 -24.47
N THR A 68 3.79 23.92 -25.72
CA THR A 68 2.40 23.62 -26.02
C THR A 68 2.10 22.15 -25.73
N VAL A 69 1.05 21.89 -24.90
CA VAL A 69 0.61 20.51 -24.61
C VAL A 69 0.04 19.87 -25.88
N VAL A 70 0.71 18.85 -26.39
CA VAL A 70 0.32 18.10 -27.59
C VAL A 70 -0.45 16.82 -27.27
N LYS A 71 -0.33 16.32 -26.03
CA LYS A 71 -1.06 15.13 -25.57
C LYS A 71 -1.22 15.19 -24.05
N SER A 72 -2.43 14.90 -23.56
CA SER A 72 -2.72 14.74 -22.14
C SER A 72 -3.17 13.32 -21.84
N PHE A 73 -2.78 12.84 -20.66
CA PHE A 73 -3.25 11.58 -20.09
C PHE A 73 -4.17 11.89 -18.91
N LYS A 74 -5.22 11.10 -18.75
CA LYS A 74 -6.18 11.30 -17.66
C LYS A 74 -6.28 10.02 -16.85
N ALA A 75 -6.58 10.19 -15.57
CA ALA A 75 -6.95 9.09 -14.71
C ALA A 75 -8.10 8.27 -15.36
N SER A 76 -7.97 6.96 -15.32
CA SER A 76 -9.00 6.05 -15.82
C SER A 76 -9.14 4.86 -14.89
N GLU A 77 -10.37 4.42 -14.71
CA GLU A 77 -10.67 3.26 -13.89
C GLU A 77 -10.14 1.97 -14.55
N TYR A 78 -9.57 1.09 -13.73
CA TYR A 78 -9.25 -0.28 -14.13
C TYR A 78 -10.42 -1.21 -13.81
N GLY A 79 -11.01 -1.06 -12.64
CA GLY A 79 -12.17 -1.82 -12.18
C GLY A 79 -12.32 -1.78 -10.65
N ARG A 80 -13.43 -2.29 -10.19
CA ARG A 80 -13.74 -2.40 -8.77
C ARG A 80 -13.16 -3.70 -8.21
N LEU A 81 -12.38 -3.60 -7.13
CA LEU A 81 -11.79 -4.75 -6.42
C LEU A 81 -12.67 -5.23 -5.26
N MET A 82 -13.41 -4.33 -4.65
CA MET A 82 -14.30 -4.59 -3.51
C MET A 82 -15.47 -3.60 -3.52
N THR A 83 -16.51 -3.90 -2.80
CA THR A 83 -17.65 -2.99 -2.62
C THR A 83 -17.23 -1.77 -1.79
N GLU A 84 -18.04 -0.71 -1.83
CA GLU A 84 -17.83 0.49 -1.03
C GLU A 84 -17.91 0.17 0.47
N ASP A 85 -18.87 -0.67 0.88
CA ASP A 85 -19.01 -1.11 2.27
C ASP A 85 -17.79 -1.89 2.76
N GLU A 86 -17.27 -2.82 1.95
CA GLU A 86 -16.03 -3.55 2.29
C GLU A 86 -14.83 -2.61 2.38
N SER A 87 -14.73 -1.64 1.50
CA SER A 87 -13.70 -0.61 1.54
C SER A 87 -13.80 0.24 2.82
N ALA A 88 -15.02 0.66 3.19
CA ALA A 88 -15.26 1.44 4.41
C ALA A 88 -14.84 0.66 5.67
N ILE A 89 -15.16 -0.63 5.73
CA ILE A 89 -14.70 -1.51 6.83
C ILE A 89 -13.17 -1.58 6.87
N LEU A 90 -12.51 -1.77 5.74
CA LEU A 90 -11.05 -1.83 5.66
C LEU A 90 -10.39 -0.51 6.05
N LYS A 91 -10.93 0.64 5.62
CA LYS A 91 -10.47 1.96 6.03
C LYS A 91 -10.54 2.11 7.55
N GLN A 92 -11.66 1.72 8.17
CA GLN A 92 -11.80 1.78 9.62
C GLN A 92 -10.79 0.90 10.33
N LEU A 93 -10.65 -0.37 9.92
CA LEU A 93 -9.66 -1.28 10.51
C LEU A 93 -8.22 -0.77 10.35
N MET A 94 -7.89 -0.14 9.22
CA MET A 94 -6.58 0.45 8.98
C MET A 94 -6.36 1.73 9.81
N THR A 95 -7.41 2.48 10.12
CA THR A 95 -7.38 3.61 11.04
C THR A 95 -7.12 3.13 12.47
N ASP A 96 -7.80 2.06 12.91
CA ASP A 96 -7.60 1.48 14.24
C ASP A 96 -6.16 1.00 14.47
N VAL A 97 -5.48 0.53 13.40
CA VAL A 97 -4.03 0.18 13.47
C VAL A 97 -3.16 1.39 13.79
N VAL A 98 -3.55 2.58 13.37
CA VAL A 98 -2.87 3.83 13.73
C VAL A 98 -3.26 4.27 15.13
N GLU A 99 -4.56 4.27 15.45
CA GLU A 99 -5.05 4.79 16.72
C GLU A 99 -4.69 3.91 17.92
N GLU A 100 -4.78 2.60 17.78
CA GLU A 100 -4.63 1.65 18.90
C GLU A 100 -3.58 0.55 18.65
N GLY A 101 -3.07 0.47 17.40
CA GLY A 101 -2.23 -0.64 16.95
C GLY A 101 -0.76 -0.32 16.73
N THR A 102 -0.18 -1.10 15.84
CA THR A 102 1.28 -1.13 15.55
C THR A 102 1.79 0.05 14.74
N ALA A 103 0.91 0.92 14.22
CA ALA A 103 1.28 2.13 13.48
C ALA A 103 1.09 3.42 14.31
N SER A 104 1.04 3.33 15.63
CA SER A 104 0.76 4.44 16.55
C SER A 104 1.73 5.64 16.45
N LYS A 105 2.89 5.49 15.81
CA LYS A 105 3.80 6.59 15.51
C LYS A 105 3.24 7.60 14.47
N LEU A 106 2.12 7.26 13.81
CA LEU A 106 1.36 8.15 12.92
C LEU A 106 0.21 8.89 13.63
N ARG A 107 0.01 8.63 14.92
CA ARG A 107 -1.05 9.27 15.71
C ARG A 107 -0.66 10.68 16.13
N GLY A 108 -1.68 11.56 16.25
CA GLY A 108 -1.53 12.90 16.81
C GLY A 108 -0.79 13.89 15.90
N LEU A 109 -0.82 13.66 14.59
CA LEU A 109 -0.30 14.57 13.57
C LEU A 109 -1.38 15.61 13.20
N ASN A 110 -1.03 16.59 12.39
CA ASN A 110 -1.97 17.58 11.84
C ASN A 110 -2.86 17.03 10.71
N TYR A 111 -2.70 15.75 10.38
CA TYR A 111 -3.53 14.96 9.48
C TYR A 111 -3.83 13.59 10.10
N THR A 112 -4.91 12.95 9.68
CA THR A 112 -5.23 11.58 10.04
C THR A 112 -4.54 10.60 9.09
N ALA A 113 -4.33 9.38 9.52
CA ALA A 113 -3.75 8.34 8.68
C ALA A 113 -4.40 6.97 8.94
N ALA A 114 -4.40 6.14 7.92
CA ALA A 114 -4.80 4.75 8.01
C ALA A 114 -3.71 3.86 7.40
N GLY A 115 -3.46 2.68 7.96
CA GLY A 115 -2.44 1.81 7.41
C GLY A 115 -2.33 0.46 8.09
N LYS A 116 -1.45 -0.38 7.55
CA LYS A 116 -1.16 -1.72 8.06
C LYS A 116 0.33 -1.97 8.04
N THR A 117 0.86 -2.41 9.17
CA THR A 117 2.24 -2.88 9.29
C THR A 117 2.35 -4.36 8.95
N GLY A 118 3.53 -4.79 8.54
CA GLY A 118 3.87 -6.18 8.35
C GLY A 118 5.32 -6.45 8.78
N SER A 119 5.55 -7.69 9.22
CA SER A 119 6.89 -8.23 9.45
C SER A 119 6.93 -9.57 8.73
N ALA A 120 7.46 -9.57 7.50
CA ALA A 120 7.47 -10.74 6.63
C ALA A 120 8.77 -11.52 6.79
N GLU A 121 8.71 -12.69 7.39
CA GLU A 121 9.86 -13.59 7.53
C GLU A 121 10.32 -14.05 6.13
N TYR A 122 11.63 -14.00 5.88
CA TYR A 122 12.23 -14.41 4.61
C TYR A 122 13.17 -15.61 4.72
N ASN A 123 13.40 -16.09 5.94
CA ASN A 123 14.16 -17.30 6.23
C ASN A 123 13.62 -17.99 7.50
N ASN A 124 14.23 -19.09 7.92
CA ASN A 124 13.82 -19.86 9.10
C ASN A 124 14.45 -19.35 10.42
N ILE A 125 15.12 -18.20 10.40
CA ILE A 125 15.72 -17.60 11.59
C ILE A 125 14.69 -16.68 12.24
N LYS A 126 14.29 -16.98 13.46
CA LYS A 126 13.29 -16.18 14.18
C LYS A 126 13.72 -14.73 14.33
N GLY A 127 12.91 -13.82 13.85
CA GLY A 127 13.16 -12.38 13.93
C GLY A 127 13.78 -11.79 12.66
N ASP A 128 14.26 -12.62 11.71
CA ASP A 128 14.72 -12.15 10.42
C ASP A 128 13.50 -11.90 9.52
N SER A 129 13.10 -10.66 9.43
CA SER A 129 11.94 -10.25 8.64
C SER A 129 12.16 -8.93 7.92
N HIS A 130 11.43 -8.75 6.82
CA HIS A 130 11.30 -7.46 6.15
C HIS A 130 10.25 -6.64 6.87
N ALA A 131 10.57 -5.39 7.17
CA ALA A 131 9.64 -4.44 7.76
C ALA A 131 8.76 -3.81 6.67
N TRP A 132 7.44 -3.96 6.79
CA TRP A 132 6.47 -3.44 5.83
C TRP A 132 5.53 -2.43 6.47
N PHE A 133 5.13 -1.46 5.68
CA PHE A 133 3.98 -0.60 5.94
C PHE A 133 3.30 -0.27 4.61
N THR A 134 1.98 -0.24 4.61
CA THR A 134 1.17 0.33 3.55
C THR A 134 0.05 1.14 4.17
N GLY A 135 -0.27 2.30 3.59
CA GLY A 135 -1.29 3.18 4.15
C GLY A 135 -1.52 4.43 3.33
N PHE A 136 -2.45 5.23 3.78
CA PHE A 136 -2.87 6.47 3.14
C PHE A 136 -3.17 7.56 4.17
N ALA A 137 -3.19 8.79 3.72
CA ALA A 137 -3.55 9.96 4.51
C ALA A 137 -4.19 11.03 3.59
N PRO A 138 -5.15 11.86 4.12
CA PRO A 138 -5.87 11.66 5.35
C PRO A 138 -6.70 10.36 5.36
N ALA A 139 -7.13 9.88 6.53
CA ALA A 139 -7.91 8.64 6.64
C ALA A 139 -9.32 8.78 6.05
N GLU A 140 -9.95 9.94 6.21
CA GLU A 140 -11.33 10.23 5.81
C GLU A 140 -11.45 10.60 4.32
N ASP A 141 -10.49 11.39 3.81
CA ASP A 141 -10.44 11.82 2.41
C ASP A 141 -9.01 11.62 1.87
N PRO A 142 -8.65 10.39 1.46
CA PRO A 142 -7.29 10.02 1.11
C PRO A 142 -6.75 10.79 -0.09
N GLU A 143 -5.61 11.44 0.07
CA GLU A 143 -4.91 12.18 -0.97
C GLU A 143 -3.60 11.52 -1.42
N VAL A 144 -2.94 10.81 -0.50
CA VAL A 144 -1.66 10.16 -0.74
C VAL A 144 -1.62 8.77 -0.16
N CYS A 145 -1.05 7.84 -0.91
CA CYS A 145 -0.88 6.45 -0.53
C CYS A 145 0.60 6.07 -0.61
N VAL A 146 1.10 5.37 0.41
CA VAL A 146 2.49 4.92 0.44
C VAL A 146 2.58 3.44 0.79
N THR A 147 3.55 2.76 0.20
CA THR A 147 3.94 1.41 0.58
C THR A 147 5.45 1.34 0.72
N ILE A 148 5.91 0.84 1.86
CA ILE A 148 7.31 0.83 2.26
C ILE A 148 7.71 -0.58 2.62
N ILE A 149 8.88 -0.99 2.15
CA ILE A 149 9.61 -2.17 2.60
C ILE A 149 11.01 -1.76 3.03
N VAL A 150 11.45 -2.26 4.18
CA VAL A 150 12.84 -2.19 4.61
C VAL A 150 13.34 -3.61 4.80
N GLU A 151 14.20 -4.05 3.89
CA GLU A 151 14.67 -5.43 3.86
C GLU A 151 15.53 -5.76 5.10
N GLY A 152 15.25 -6.89 5.73
CA GLY A 152 16.01 -7.38 6.87
C GLY A 152 15.93 -6.52 8.14
N ALA A 153 14.99 -5.57 8.22
CA ALA A 153 14.94 -4.62 9.33
C ALA A 153 14.10 -5.09 10.53
N GLY A 154 13.27 -6.12 10.37
CA GLY A 154 12.45 -6.65 11.46
C GLY A 154 11.04 -6.07 11.50
N SER A 155 10.72 -5.27 12.51
CA SER A 155 9.37 -4.76 12.77
C SER A 155 8.93 -3.64 11.82
N GLY A 156 7.77 -3.80 11.18
CA GLY A 156 7.17 -2.74 10.36
C GLY A 156 6.84 -1.47 11.14
N GLY A 157 6.38 -1.61 12.39
CA GLY A 157 6.07 -0.49 13.27
C GLY A 157 7.30 0.34 13.68
N ASP A 158 8.48 -0.30 13.75
CA ASP A 158 9.71 0.36 14.18
C ASP A 158 10.49 0.99 13.04
N TYR A 159 10.48 0.37 11.86
CA TYR A 159 11.32 0.80 10.74
C TYR A 159 10.53 1.39 9.56
N ALA A 160 9.41 0.78 9.15
CA ALA A 160 8.66 1.25 8.00
C ALA A 160 7.71 2.42 8.34
N VAL A 161 7.05 2.39 9.50
CA VAL A 161 6.13 3.47 9.93
C VAL A 161 6.81 4.83 10.08
N PRO A 162 8.01 4.97 10.66
CA PRO A 162 8.71 6.26 10.71
C PRO A 162 9.04 6.84 9.33
N ILE A 163 9.28 5.97 8.34
CA ILE A 163 9.52 6.40 6.96
C ILE A 163 8.21 6.91 6.34
N ALA A 164 7.09 6.18 6.56
CA ALA A 164 5.76 6.61 6.12
C ALA A 164 5.41 7.99 6.68
N ARG A 165 5.64 8.20 7.98
CA ARG A 165 5.43 9.50 8.63
C ARG A 165 6.19 10.62 7.90
N ARG A 166 7.47 10.43 7.64
CA ARG A 166 8.29 11.43 6.94
C ARG A 166 7.78 11.74 5.54
N LEU A 167 7.25 10.73 4.83
CA LEU A 167 6.67 10.92 3.50
C LEU A 167 5.35 11.70 3.56
N PHE A 168 4.47 11.36 4.50
CA PHE A 168 3.24 12.10 4.73
C PHE A 168 3.52 13.55 5.17
N ASP A 169 4.41 13.74 6.13
CA ASP A 169 4.85 15.08 6.58
C ASP A 169 5.38 15.91 5.38
N ALA A 170 6.22 15.32 4.53
CA ALA A 170 6.73 16.00 3.35
C ALA A 170 5.64 16.35 2.33
N TYR A 171 4.64 15.48 2.15
CA TYR A 171 3.53 15.75 1.24
C TYR A 171 2.64 16.89 1.73
N PHE A 172 2.26 16.90 3.00
CA PHE A 172 1.36 17.91 3.55
C PHE A 172 2.05 19.25 3.80
N ASN A 173 3.34 19.26 4.19
CA ASN A 173 4.11 20.51 4.38
C ASN A 173 4.44 21.23 3.06
N GLN A 174 4.37 20.55 1.91
CA GLN A 174 4.52 21.20 0.60
C GLN A 174 3.24 21.93 0.11
N LYS A 175 2.12 21.69 0.79
CA LYS A 175 0.82 22.33 0.45
C LYS A 175 0.55 23.61 1.22
N GLU A 176 1.36 23.92 2.25
CA GLU A 176 1.36 25.19 2.97
C GLU A 176 2.24 26.23 2.23
#